data_6152e59adc900c2c91238d9fd72b785e
#
_entry.id   6152e59adc900c2c91238d9fd72b785e
#
_cell.length_a   1.000
_cell.length_b   1.000
_cell.length_c   1.000
_cell.angle_alpha   90.00
_cell.angle_beta   90.00
_cell.angle_gamma   90.00
#
_symmetry.space_group_name_H-M   'P 1'
#
loop_
_entity.id
_entity.type
_entity.pdbx_description
1 polymer ?
#
loop_
_entity_poly.entity_id
_entity_poly.type
_entity_poly.pdbx_seq_one_letter_code
_entity_poly.pdbx_strand_id
1 'polypeptide(L)'
;MFSQLFGKYLIENDVINEGQFDDILAKMEQTRAKLGLIAVSEGILTKEKAEEINILQTQKDARFGDIAVEEGYITKEQLDTLLSKQGNPYMKFIQVLEEVTGIEQSKIDKYVEDFRKSIGFTPEELESLKNEDIDKIVPMFAYASNPYVTRIAALALRNITRFVTTNYYIGKIEHVSSFDYRAFAGQRCEGAINTVIGFAVKND
;
A
#
# COMPACT_ATOMS: atom_id res chain seq x y z
N MET A 1 -2.39 1.68 -3.13
CA MET A 1 -1.38 2.42 -3.95
C MET A 1 0.00 1.78 -3.90
N PHE A 2 0.55 1.47 -2.73
CA PHE A 2 1.82 0.71 -2.60
C PHE A 2 1.79 -0.57 -3.45
N SER A 3 0.75 -1.38 -3.29
CA SER A 3 0.57 -2.67 -3.99
C SER A 3 0.68 -2.54 -5.51
N GLN A 4 0.14 -1.49 -6.09
CA GLN A 4 0.17 -1.25 -7.54
C GLN A 4 1.57 -0.88 -8.03
N LEU A 5 2.25 0.04 -7.33
CA LEU A 5 3.59 0.48 -7.71
C LEU A 5 4.63 -0.62 -7.49
N PHE A 6 4.56 -1.29 -6.35
CA PHE A 6 5.47 -2.38 -6.02
C PHE A 6 5.20 -3.63 -6.88
N GLY A 7 3.93 -3.97 -7.12
CA GLY A 7 3.55 -5.07 -8.01
C GLY A 7 4.09 -4.86 -9.43
N LYS A 8 3.94 -3.65 -9.97
CA LYS A 8 4.54 -3.30 -11.27
C LYS A 8 6.06 -3.46 -11.26
N TYR A 9 6.74 -2.98 -10.21
CA TYR A 9 8.17 -3.18 -10.04
C TYR A 9 8.55 -4.67 -10.03
N LEU A 10 7.80 -5.52 -9.32
CA LEU A 10 8.06 -6.95 -9.28
C LEU A 10 7.88 -7.62 -10.65
N ILE A 11 6.89 -7.19 -11.44
CA ILE A 11 6.67 -7.67 -12.82
C ILE A 11 7.83 -7.22 -13.72
N GLU A 12 8.21 -5.95 -13.68
CA GLU A 12 9.32 -5.39 -14.49
C GLU A 12 10.68 -6.03 -14.18
N ASN A 13 10.84 -6.64 -12.99
CA ASN A 13 12.05 -7.36 -12.57
C ASN A 13 11.90 -8.89 -12.64
N ASP A 14 10.89 -9.40 -13.35
CA ASP A 14 10.64 -10.83 -13.54
C ASP A 14 10.51 -11.65 -12.24
N VAL A 15 10.09 -11.01 -11.14
CA VAL A 15 9.88 -11.66 -9.84
C VAL A 15 8.52 -12.37 -9.80
N ILE A 16 7.50 -11.74 -10.40
CA ILE A 16 6.15 -12.27 -10.59
C ILE A 16 5.69 -11.96 -12.02
N ASN A 17 4.67 -12.67 -12.50
CA ASN A 17 3.99 -12.33 -13.75
C ASN A 17 2.66 -11.61 -13.49
N GLU A 18 2.04 -11.06 -14.56
CA GLU A 18 0.76 -10.34 -14.47
C GLU A 18 -0.36 -11.18 -13.85
N GLY A 19 -0.47 -12.46 -14.23
CA GLY A 19 -1.49 -13.38 -13.68
C GLY A 19 -1.32 -13.59 -12.18
N GLN A 20 -0.09 -13.74 -11.69
CA GLN A 20 0.17 -13.81 -10.25
C GLN A 20 -0.17 -12.51 -9.54
N PHE A 21 0.08 -11.38 -10.18
CA PHE A 21 -0.26 -10.08 -9.61
C PHE A 21 -1.77 -9.89 -9.48
N ASP A 22 -2.54 -10.26 -10.52
CA ASP A 22 -4.01 -10.23 -10.47
C ASP A 22 -4.56 -11.16 -9.39
N ASP A 23 -4.02 -12.36 -9.23
CA ASP A 23 -4.38 -13.29 -8.15
C ASP A 23 -4.09 -12.70 -6.76
N ILE A 24 -2.96 -12.01 -6.59
CA ILE A 24 -2.60 -11.33 -5.34
C ILE A 24 -3.63 -10.26 -5.01
N LEU A 25 -3.96 -9.39 -5.98
CA LEU A 25 -4.93 -8.31 -5.76
C LEU A 25 -6.32 -8.84 -5.41
N ALA A 26 -6.80 -9.87 -6.11
CA ALA A 26 -8.09 -10.50 -5.85
C ALA A 26 -8.16 -11.13 -4.44
N LYS A 27 -7.08 -11.80 -4.00
CA LYS A 27 -7.02 -12.40 -2.66
C LYS A 27 -6.93 -11.36 -1.54
N MET A 28 -6.26 -10.23 -1.78
CA MET A 28 -6.14 -9.16 -0.78
C MET A 28 -7.48 -8.61 -0.29
N GLU A 29 -8.50 -8.57 -1.15
CA GLU A 29 -9.83 -8.05 -0.80
C GLU A 29 -10.48 -8.87 0.33
N GLN A 30 -10.23 -10.17 0.38
CA GLN A 30 -10.78 -11.11 1.36
C GLN A 30 -9.84 -11.40 2.52
N THR A 31 -8.60 -10.88 2.48
CA THR A 31 -7.55 -11.20 3.43
C THR A 31 -7.55 -10.20 4.60
N ARG A 32 -7.39 -10.72 5.82
CA ARG A 32 -6.94 -9.96 6.99
C ARG A 32 -5.48 -10.30 7.27
N ALA A 33 -4.65 -9.30 7.48
CA ALA A 33 -3.25 -9.53 7.81
C ALA A 33 -3.11 -10.31 9.13
N LYS A 34 -2.23 -11.31 9.15
CA LYS A 34 -1.95 -12.13 10.34
C LYS A 34 -1.28 -11.29 11.41
N LEU A 35 -1.74 -11.38 12.65
CA LEU A 35 -1.18 -10.61 13.77
C LEU A 35 0.32 -10.89 13.98
N GLY A 36 0.73 -12.14 13.80
CA GLY A 36 2.15 -12.51 13.89
C GLY A 36 3.03 -11.79 12.87
N LEU A 37 2.57 -11.69 11.62
CA LEU A 37 3.26 -10.94 10.57
C LEU A 37 3.40 -9.45 10.93
N ILE A 38 2.30 -8.84 11.39
CA ILE A 38 2.29 -7.43 11.79
C ILE A 38 3.24 -7.22 12.99
N ALA A 39 3.18 -8.09 14.00
CA ALA A 39 4.01 -7.99 15.21
C ALA A 39 5.51 -8.08 14.90
N VAL A 40 5.89 -8.94 13.95
CA VAL A 40 7.28 -9.04 13.49
C VAL A 40 7.69 -7.79 12.71
N SER A 41 6.87 -7.31 11.80
CA SER A 41 7.12 -6.09 11.00
C SER A 41 7.25 -4.83 11.87
N GLU A 42 6.47 -4.76 12.97
CA GLU A 42 6.55 -3.65 13.95
C GLU A 42 7.69 -3.80 14.96
N GLY A 43 8.48 -4.88 14.87
CA GLY A 43 9.55 -5.17 15.82
C GLY A 43 9.09 -5.51 17.24
N ILE A 44 7.80 -5.80 17.43
CA ILE A 44 7.22 -6.18 18.73
C ILE A 44 7.57 -7.62 19.08
N LEU A 45 7.57 -8.51 18.07
CA LEU A 45 8.00 -9.90 18.19
C LEU A 45 9.14 -10.21 17.24
N THR A 46 9.96 -11.21 17.59
CA THR A 46 10.85 -11.84 16.62
C THR A 46 10.07 -12.90 15.81
N LYS A 47 10.61 -13.32 14.68
CA LYS A 47 10.01 -14.37 13.84
C LYS A 47 9.85 -15.68 14.61
N GLU A 48 10.85 -16.05 15.42
CA GLU A 48 10.87 -17.26 16.26
C GLU A 48 9.74 -17.23 17.28
N LYS A 49 9.53 -16.08 17.96
CA LYS A 49 8.45 -15.91 18.93
C LYS A 49 7.07 -15.96 18.29
N ALA A 50 6.92 -15.37 17.09
CA ALA A 50 5.67 -15.46 16.36
C ALA A 50 5.35 -16.92 15.97
N GLU A 51 6.36 -17.71 15.60
CA GLU A 51 6.21 -19.11 15.28
C GLU A 51 5.90 -19.96 16.52
N GLU A 52 6.52 -19.69 17.67
CA GLU A 52 6.16 -20.34 18.94
C GLU A 52 4.68 -20.13 19.28
N ILE A 53 4.15 -18.91 19.09
CA ILE A 53 2.73 -18.61 19.31
C ILE A 53 1.84 -19.37 18.31
N ASN A 54 2.25 -19.49 17.04
CA ASN A 54 1.52 -20.28 16.04
C ASN A 54 1.42 -21.75 16.44
N ILE A 55 2.50 -22.33 16.98
CA ILE A 55 2.52 -23.70 17.49
C ILE A 55 1.55 -23.83 18.67
N LEU A 56 1.61 -22.91 19.64
CA LEU A 56 0.71 -22.89 20.79
C LEU A 56 -0.77 -22.73 20.37
N GLN A 57 -1.06 -21.96 19.30
CA GLN A 57 -2.40 -21.85 18.74
C GLN A 57 -2.98 -23.21 18.35
N THR A 58 -2.18 -24.03 17.68
CA THR A 58 -2.62 -25.38 17.26
C THR A 58 -2.89 -26.29 18.45
N GLN A 59 -2.14 -26.11 19.55
CA GLN A 59 -2.26 -26.93 20.75
C GLN A 59 -3.41 -26.49 21.66
N LYS A 60 -3.64 -25.20 21.81
CA LYS A 60 -4.60 -24.61 22.75
C LYS A 60 -5.97 -24.29 22.13
N ASP A 61 -6.12 -24.38 20.80
CA ASP A 61 -7.31 -23.95 20.05
C ASP A 61 -7.77 -22.53 20.43
N ALA A 62 -6.80 -21.61 20.56
CA ALA A 62 -7.04 -20.23 20.97
C ALA A 62 -6.52 -19.24 19.92
N ARG A 63 -6.92 -17.97 20.00
CA ARG A 63 -6.49 -16.95 19.04
C ARG A 63 -5.05 -16.52 19.32
N PHE A 64 -4.31 -16.19 18.28
CA PHE A 64 -2.94 -15.71 18.37
C PHE A 64 -2.75 -14.59 19.41
N GLY A 65 -3.63 -13.57 19.38
CA GLY A 65 -3.56 -12.44 20.29
C GLY A 65 -3.77 -12.84 21.76
N ASP A 66 -4.72 -13.73 22.01
CA ASP A 66 -5.02 -14.19 23.36
C ASP A 66 -3.82 -14.95 23.96
N ILE A 67 -3.24 -15.88 23.19
CA ILE A 67 -2.03 -16.61 23.60
C ILE A 67 -0.85 -15.67 23.79
N ALA A 68 -0.64 -14.73 22.87
CA ALA A 68 0.47 -13.79 22.94
C ALA A 68 0.44 -12.93 24.21
N VAL A 69 -0.76 -12.54 24.67
CA VAL A 69 -0.94 -11.78 25.92
C VAL A 69 -0.84 -12.70 27.14
N GLU A 70 -1.50 -13.88 27.13
CA GLU A 70 -1.51 -14.85 28.24
C GLU A 70 -0.09 -15.33 28.58
N GLU A 71 0.70 -15.64 27.56
CA GLU A 71 2.09 -16.11 27.72
C GLU A 71 3.10 -14.95 27.89
N GLY A 72 2.62 -13.70 27.94
CA GLY A 72 3.45 -12.53 28.21
C GLY A 72 4.38 -12.11 27.07
N TYR A 73 4.14 -12.56 25.85
CA TYR A 73 4.91 -12.14 24.66
C TYR A 73 4.64 -10.69 24.28
N ILE A 74 3.39 -10.23 24.48
CA ILE A 74 2.96 -8.84 24.21
C ILE A 74 2.03 -8.34 25.30
N THR A 75 1.89 -7.02 25.44
CA THR A 75 0.87 -6.42 26.31
C THR A 75 -0.48 -6.31 25.61
N LYS A 76 -1.53 -6.04 26.38
CA LYS A 76 -2.88 -5.82 25.83
C LYS A 76 -2.93 -4.57 24.93
N GLU A 77 -2.24 -3.52 25.29
CA GLU A 77 -2.12 -2.27 24.53
C GLU A 77 -1.39 -2.52 23.19
N GLN A 78 -0.37 -3.37 23.20
CA GLN A 78 0.30 -3.79 21.96
C GLN A 78 -0.65 -4.62 21.09
N LEU A 79 -1.43 -5.52 21.65
CA LEU A 79 -2.44 -6.28 20.91
C LEU A 79 -3.47 -5.36 20.24
N ASP A 80 -4.01 -4.38 20.97
CA ASP A 80 -4.97 -3.41 20.41
C ASP A 80 -4.36 -2.62 19.24
N THR A 81 -3.09 -2.24 19.37
CA THR A 81 -2.34 -1.57 18.29
C THR A 81 -2.20 -2.48 17.07
N LEU A 82 -1.83 -3.75 17.25
CA LEU A 82 -1.70 -4.73 16.16
C LEU A 82 -3.04 -4.99 15.47
N LEU A 83 -4.12 -5.11 16.24
CA LEU A 83 -5.47 -5.31 15.70
C LEU A 83 -5.91 -4.14 14.82
N SER A 84 -5.57 -2.90 15.18
CA SER A 84 -5.86 -1.72 14.36
C SER A 84 -5.16 -1.74 13.01
N LYS A 85 -4.02 -2.42 12.91
CA LYS A 85 -3.20 -2.54 11.70
C LYS A 85 -3.57 -3.71 10.78
N GLN A 86 -4.48 -4.60 11.19
CA GLN A 86 -4.88 -5.76 10.36
C GLN A 86 -5.53 -5.37 9.02
N GLY A 87 -6.07 -4.16 8.92
CA GLY A 87 -6.61 -3.61 7.68
C GLY A 87 -5.58 -2.98 6.74
N ASN A 88 -4.30 -2.87 7.16
CA ASN A 88 -3.28 -2.18 6.38
C ASN A 88 -3.04 -2.86 5.02
N PRO A 89 -3.21 -2.14 3.88
CA PRO A 89 -3.08 -2.72 2.54
C PRO A 89 -1.68 -3.27 2.25
N TYR A 90 -0.62 -2.64 2.78
CA TYR A 90 0.74 -3.13 2.66
C TYR A 90 0.90 -4.52 3.29
N MET A 91 0.44 -4.70 4.54
CA MET A 91 0.54 -5.97 5.25
C MET A 91 -0.23 -7.09 4.56
N LYS A 92 -1.43 -6.78 4.05
CA LYS A 92 -2.21 -7.74 3.26
C LYS A 92 -1.47 -8.14 1.98
N PHE A 93 -0.90 -7.17 1.27
CA PHE A 93 -0.17 -7.44 0.04
C PHE A 93 1.04 -8.34 0.28
N ILE A 94 1.87 -8.03 1.28
CA ILE A 94 3.07 -8.82 1.61
C ILE A 94 2.69 -10.25 1.99
N GLN A 95 1.65 -10.43 2.82
CA GLN A 95 1.17 -11.75 3.21
C GLN A 95 0.70 -12.56 1.99
N VAL A 96 -0.14 -11.95 1.14
CA VAL A 96 -0.68 -12.66 -0.03
C VAL A 96 0.42 -12.91 -1.07
N LEU A 97 1.37 -12.00 -1.22
CA LEU A 97 2.55 -12.20 -2.08
C LEU A 97 3.34 -13.43 -1.64
N GLU A 98 3.64 -13.58 -0.35
CA GLU A 98 4.30 -14.77 0.20
C GLU A 98 3.47 -16.03 -0.05
N GLU A 99 2.16 -15.99 0.22
CA GLU A 99 1.24 -17.13 0.04
C GLU A 99 1.09 -17.58 -1.42
N VAL A 100 1.11 -16.65 -2.37
CA VAL A 100 0.94 -16.95 -3.82
C VAL A 100 2.25 -17.41 -4.46
N THR A 101 3.37 -16.80 -4.06
CA THR A 101 4.66 -17.01 -4.72
C THR A 101 5.59 -17.96 -3.99
N GLY A 102 5.38 -18.17 -2.69
CA GLY A 102 6.31 -18.91 -1.83
C GLY A 102 7.62 -18.16 -1.55
N ILE A 103 7.71 -16.86 -1.89
CA ILE A 103 8.90 -16.05 -1.63
C ILE A 103 8.96 -15.74 -0.14
N GLU A 104 10.07 -16.08 0.50
CA GLU A 104 10.26 -15.80 1.93
C GLU A 104 10.26 -14.31 2.24
N GLN A 105 9.73 -13.94 3.43
CA GLN A 105 9.63 -12.57 3.92
C GLN A 105 10.95 -11.81 3.81
N SER A 106 12.07 -12.41 4.17
CA SER A 106 13.40 -11.79 4.11
C SER A 106 13.80 -11.34 2.70
N LYS A 107 13.34 -12.10 1.68
CA LYS A 107 13.57 -11.77 0.28
C LYS A 107 12.60 -10.69 -0.20
N ILE A 108 11.36 -10.72 0.28
CA ILE A 108 10.37 -9.66 0.02
C ILE A 108 10.87 -8.32 0.59
N ASP A 109 11.39 -8.31 1.82
CA ASP A 109 11.94 -7.10 2.46
C ASP A 109 13.09 -6.50 1.63
N LYS A 110 13.93 -7.36 1.04
CA LYS A 110 14.98 -6.91 0.12
C LYS A 110 14.40 -6.29 -1.15
N TYR A 111 13.38 -6.89 -1.76
CA TYR A 111 12.72 -6.32 -2.93
C TYR A 111 12.04 -4.98 -2.61
N VAL A 112 11.45 -4.83 -1.43
CA VAL A 112 10.87 -3.56 -0.97
C VAL A 112 11.94 -2.48 -0.84
N GLU A 113 13.10 -2.81 -0.31
CA GLU A 113 14.22 -1.87 -0.20
C GLU A 113 14.82 -1.51 -1.57
N ASP A 114 14.95 -2.48 -2.48
CA ASP A 114 15.43 -2.24 -3.84
C ASP A 114 14.41 -1.39 -4.62
N PHE A 115 13.11 -1.64 -4.47
CA PHE A 115 12.04 -0.79 -4.99
C PHE A 115 12.16 0.64 -4.48
N ARG A 116 12.30 0.84 -3.16
CA ARG A 116 12.48 2.17 -2.57
C ARG A 116 13.62 2.94 -3.24
N LYS A 117 14.76 2.28 -3.42
CA LYS A 117 15.94 2.88 -4.09
C LYS A 117 15.68 3.20 -5.55
N SER A 118 14.96 2.32 -6.26
CA SER A 118 14.68 2.49 -7.70
C SER A 118 13.81 3.71 -7.99
N ILE A 119 12.88 4.04 -7.08
CA ILE A 119 12.03 5.22 -7.18
C ILE A 119 12.59 6.46 -6.48
N GLY A 120 13.76 6.33 -5.81
CA GLY A 120 14.45 7.43 -5.15
C GLY A 120 13.81 7.92 -3.85
N PHE A 121 13.00 7.08 -3.18
CA PHE A 121 12.31 7.46 -1.95
C PHE A 121 13.18 7.32 -0.72
N THR A 122 13.01 8.24 0.24
CA THR A 122 13.54 8.09 1.59
C THR A 122 12.80 6.98 2.35
N PRO A 123 13.33 6.46 3.47
CA PRO A 123 12.59 5.51 4.32
C PRO A 123 11.24 6.05 4.79
N GLU A 124 11.16 7.33 5.16
CA GLU A 124 9.94 8.00 5.63
C GLU A 124 8.89 8.13 4.53
N GLU A 125 9.32 8.38 3.29
CA GLU A 125 8.45 8.43 2.11
C GLU A 125 7.89 7.05 1.79
N LEU A 126 8.71 6.00 1.89
CA LEU A 126 8.24 4.63 1.74
C LEU A 126 7.20 4.27 2.81
N GLU A 127 7.43 4.64 4.07
CA GLU A 127 6.45 4.40 5.14
C GLU A 127 5.13 5.15 4.90
N SER A 128 5.19 6.38 4.38
CA SER A 128 4.00 7.12 3.98
C SER A 128 3.23 6.40 2.86
N LEU A 129 3.94 5.81 1.89
CA LEU A 129 3.35 5.02 0.80
C LEU A 129 2.71 3.72 1.33
N LYS A 130 3.36 3.00 2.24
CA LYS A 130 2.84 1.79 2.88
C LYS A 130 1.56 2.06 3.69
N ASN A 131 1.48 3.21 4.33
CA ASN A 131 0.34 3.65 5.15
C ASN A 131 -0.74 4.38 4.35
N GLU A 132 -0.56 4.55 3.04
CA GLU A 132 -1.47 5.27 2.14
C GLU A 132 -1.79 6.70 2.60
N ASP A 133 -0.80 7.39 3.17
CA ASP A 133 -0.91 8.80 3.58
C ASP A 133 -0.89 9.71 2.35
N ILE A 134 -2.08 9.92 1.77
CA ILE A 134 -2.26 10.65 0.50
C ILE A 134 -1.65 12.05 0.55
N ASP A 135 -1.73 12.75 1.68
CA ASP A 135 -1.21 14.11 1.81
C ASP A 135 0.33 14.16 1.73
N LYS A 136 0.99 13.10 2.16
CA LYS A 136 2.44 12.96 2.03
C LYS A 136 2.85 12.35 0.70
N ILE A 137 2.04 11.42 0.16
CA ILE A 137 2.34 10.72 -1.09
C ILE A 137 2.27 11.66 -2.30
N VAL A 138 1.21 12.45 -2.41
CA VAL A 138 0.97 13.29 -3.61
C VAL A 138 2.14 14.22 -3.94
N PRO A 139 2.76 14.93 -2.97
CA PRO A 139 3.92 15.77 -3.23
C PRO A 139 5.14 15.03 -3.81
N MET A 140 5.31 13.73 -3.50
CA MET A 140 6.43 12.92 -3.99
C MET A 140 6.42 12.73 -5.50
N PHE A 141 5.22 12.75 -6.12
CA PHE A 141 5.04 12.60 -7.56
C PHE A 141 4.93 13.93 -8.30
N ALA A 142 4.99 15.06 -7.60
CA ALA A 142 4.87 16.39 -8.20
C ALA A 142 6.20 16.87 -8.76
N TYR A 143 6.23 17.26 -10.04
CA TYR A 143 7.41 17.84 -10.68
C TYR A 143 7.79 19.22 -10.14
N ALA A 144 6.81 19.99 -9.67
CA ALA A 144 7.03 21.30 -9.05
C ALA A 144 6.12 21.44 -7.83
N SER A 145 6.65 22.02 -6.75
CA SER A 145 5.92 22.27 -5.51
C SER A 145 4.93 23.43 -5.66
N ASN A 146 3.87 23.23 -6.46
CA ASN A 146 2.74 24.15 -6.49
C ASN A 146 1.69 23.64 -5.50
N PRO A 147 1.46 24.35 -4.36
CA PRO A 147 0.58 23.89 -3.32
C PRO A 147 -0.88 23.75 -3.77
N TYR A 148 -1.33 24.47 -4.78
CA TYR A 148 -2.68 24.32 -5.32
C TYR A 148 -2.81 23.04 -6.14
N VAL A 149 -1.80 22.72 -6.97
CA VAL A 149 -1.79 21.50 -7.79
C VAL A 149 -1.73 20.26 -6.91
N THR A 150 -0.85 20.23 -5.91
CA THR A 150 -0.76 19.09 -4.97
C THR A 150 -2.04 18.91 -4.17
N ARG A 151 -2.69 19.99 -3.73
CA ARG A 151 -3.96 19.93 -3.02
C ARG A 151 -5.11 19.40 -3.89
N ILE A 152 -5.21 19.87 -5.15
CA ILE A 152 -6.20 19.38 -6.10
C ILE A 152 -5.96 17.90 -6.41
N ALA A 153 -4.71 17.49 -6.64
CA ALA A 153 -4.36 16.10 -6.88
C ALA A 153 -4.68 15.21 -5.68
N ALA A 154 -4.40 15.66 -4.45
CA ALA A 154 -4.77 14.92 -3.23
C ALA A 154 -6.28 14.75 -3.08
N LEU A 155 -7.07 15.80 -3.36
CA LEU A 155 -8.53 15.73 -3.34
C LEU A 155 -9.07 14.79 -4.42
N ALA A 156 -8.54 14.85 -5.63
CA ALA A 156 -8.91 13.96 -6.73
C ALA A 156 -8.60 12.50 -6.36
N LEU A 157 -7.41 12.24 -5.83
CA LEU A 157 -7.00 10.90 -5.43
C LEU A 157 -7.90 10.33 -4.31
N ARG A 158 -8.25 11.13 -3.29
CA ARG A 158 -9.20 10.70 -2.24
C ARG A 158 -10.57 10.34 -2.80
N ASN A 159 -11.05 11.08 -3.79
CA ASN A 159 -12.33 10.77 -4.45
C ASN A 159 -12.21 9.48 -5.29
N ILE A 160 -11.12 9.31 -6.04
CA ILE A 160 -10.85 8.08 -6.78
C ILE A 160 -10.82 6.89 -5.80
N THR A 161 -10.06 6.98 -4.72
CA THR A 161 -9.97 5.93 -3.68
C THR A 161 -11.34 5.54 -3.10
N ARG A 162 -12.26 6.52 -3.00
CA ARG A 162 -13.58 6.29 -2.40
C ARG A 162 -14.60 5.71 -3.38
N PHE A 163 -14.54 6.06 -4.65
CA PHE A 163 -15.59 5.78 -5.62
C PHE A 163 -15.17 4.86 -6.77
N VAL A 164 -13.88 4.67 -6.99
CA VAL A 164 -13.36 3.81 -8.06
C VAL A 164 -12.93 2.47 -7.46
N THR A 165 -13.53 1.40 -7.95
CA THR A 165 -13.27 0.03 -7.49
C THR A 165 -12.16 -0.67 -8.27
N THR A 166 -11.69 -0.07 -9.36
CA THR A 166 -10.59 -0.62 -10.16
C THR A 166 -9.22 -0.25 -9.58
N ASN A 167 -8.23 -1.04 -9.93
CA ASN A 167 -6.84 -0.78 -9.54
C ASN A 167 -6.34 0.53 -10.16
N TYR A 168 -5.73 1.36 -9.34
CA TYR A 168 -5.13 2.63 -9.78
C TYR A 168 -3.85 2.91 -8.99
N TYR A 169 -3.00 3.72 -9.56
CA TYR A 169 -1.83 4.29 -8.90
C TYR A 169 -1.61 5.72 -9.39
N ILE A 170 -0.90 6.52 -8.59
CA ILE A 170 -0.50 7.85 -9.00
C ILE A 170 0.79 7.73 -9.82
N GLY A 171 0.79 8.40 -10.97
CA GLY A 171 1.99 8.60 -11.77
C GLY A 171 2.59 9.98 -11.52
N LYS A 172 3.36 10.47 -12.49
CA LYS A 172 3.96 11.79 -12.43
C LYS A 172 2.90 12.89 -12.49
N ILE A 173 3.03 13.91 -11.64
CA ILE A 173 2.22 15.13 -11.68
C ILE A 173 3.08 16.20 -12.33
N GLU A 174 2.71 16.63 -13.53
CA GLU A 174 3.49 17.59 -14.32
C GLU A 174 2.62 18.62 -15.01
N HIS A 175 3.24 19.74 -15.37
CA HIS A 175 2.61 20.76 -16.21
C HIS A 175 2.83 20.37 -17.68
N VAL A 176 1.75 20.30 -18.44
CA VAL A 176 1.78 20.09 -19.89
C VAL A 176 1.04 21.22 -20.60
N SER A 177 1.51 21.60 -21.77
CA SER A 177 0.84 22.63 -22.62
C SER A 177 -0.37 22.06 -23.37
N SER A 178 -0.33 20.76 -23.67
CA SER A 178 -1.42 20.03 -24.32
C SER A 178 -1.33 18.54 -23.97
N PHE A 179 -2.43 17.82 -24.08
CA PHE A 179 -2.46 16.37 -23.99
C PHE A 179 -3.57 15.82 -24.90
N ASP A 180 -3.33 14.62 -25.43
CA ASP A 180 -4.30 13.89 -26.22
C ASP A 180 -5.21 13.07 -25.32
N TYR A 181 -6.49 13.08 -25.59
CA TYR A 181 -7.48 12.32 -24.85
C TYR A 181 -8.60 11.79 -25.75
N ARG A 182 -9.11 10.63 -25.40
CA ARG A 182 -10.27 10.02 -26.06
C ARG A 182 -11.58 10.61 -25.54
N ALA A 183 -11.63 10.83 -24.23
CA ALA A 183 -12.77 11.41 -23.56
C ALA A 183 -12.32 12.34 -22.44
N PHE A 184 -13.04 13.42 -22.23
CA PHE A 184 -12.82 14.37 -21.17
C PHE A 184 -14.14 14.72 -20.51
N ALA A 185 -14.16 14.69 -19.17
CA ALA A 185 -15.26 15.21 -18.38
C ALA A 185 -14.69 16.21 -17.37
N GLY A 186 -15.18 17.43 -17.36
CA GLY A 186 -14.67 18.47 -16.49
C GLY A 186 -15.72 19.51 -16.15
N GLN A 187 -15.43 20.26 -15.10
CA GLN A 187 -16.24 21.37 -14.60
C GLN A 187 -15.41 22.64 -14.60
N ARG A 188 -15.96 23.72 -15.16
CA ARG A 188 -15.38 25.06 -15.05
C ARG A 188 -15.64 25.58 -13.63
N CYS A 189 -14.60 26.05 -12.99
CA CYS A 189 -14.65 26.72 -11.68
C CYS A 189 -14.28 28.19 -11.89
N GLU A 190 -15.15 29.11 -11.44
CA GLU A 190 -14.95 30.54 -11.53
C GLU A 190 -14.83 31.13 -10.12
N GLY A 191 -13.93 32.08 -9.93
CA GLY A 191 -13.66 32.70 -8.65
C GLY A 191 -12.32 33.45 -8.63
N ALA A 192 -11.65 33.40 -7.51
CA ALA A 192 -10.29 33.99 -7.40
C ALA A 192 -9.30 33.36 -8.38
N ILE A 193 -9.55 32.12 -8.78
CA ILE A 193 -8.82 31.40 -9.84
C ILE A 193 -9.86 30.81 -10.79
N ASN A 194 -9.79 31.18 -12.06
CA ASN A 194 -10.61 30.56 -13.10
C ASN A 194 -9.89 29.32 -13.64
N THR A 195 -10.51 28.17 -13.52
CA THR A 195 -9.90 26.91 -13.94
C THR A 195 -10.97 25.90 -14.42
N VAL A 196 -10.49 24.85 -15.09
CA VAL A 196 -11.29 23.67 -15.39
C VAL A 196 -10.66 22.50 -14.67
N ILE A 197 -11.42 21.81 -13.86
CA ILE A 197 -11.01 20.59 -13.19
C ILE A 197 -11.76 19.43 -13.85
N GLY A 198 -11.04 18.39 -14.26
CA GLY A 198 -11.67 17.26 -14.90
C GLY A 198 -10.79 16.03 -15.01
N PHE A 199 -11.35 15.00 -15.60
CA PHE A 199 -10.70 13.74 -15.88
C PHE A 199 -10.66 13.50 -17.38
N ALA A 200 -9.55 13.02 -17.86
CA ALA A 200 -9.38 12.63 -19.24
C ALA A 200 -8.89 11.18 -19.34
N VAL A 201 -9.42 10.46 -20.31
CA VAL A 201 -8.96 9.11 -20.63
C VAL A 201 -8.16 9.17 -21.92
N LYS A 202 -6.94 8.67 -21.86
CA LYS A 202 -6.05 8.58 -23.01
C LYS A 202 -6.47 7.43 -23.93
N ASN A 203 -6.16 7.52 -25.21
CA ASN A 203 -6.21 6.37 -26.09
C ASN A 203 -5.07 5.41 -25.72
N ASP A 204 -5.37 4.12 -25.71
CA ASP A 204 -4.37 3.07 -25.62
C ASP A 204 -3.54 2.97 -26.90
#